data_44bdb26216d142281642e652cfb21845
#
_entry.id   44bdb26216d142281642e652cfb21845
#
_cell.length_a   1.000
_cell.length_b   1.000
_cell.length_c   1.000
_cell.angle_alpha   90.00
_cell.angle_beta   90.00
_cell.angle_gamma   90.00
#
_symmetry.space_group_name_H-M   'P 1'
#
loop_
_entity.id
_entity.type
_entity.pdbx_description
1 polymer ?
#
loop_
_entity_poly.entity_id
_entity_poly.type
_entity_poly.pdbx_seq_one_letter_code
_entity_poly.pdbx_strand_id
1 'polypeptide(L)'
;MKTKPSLWLMVIMLMFPQIVETIYSPVLGSIARSFSVSDAQAAQTLSVYFLAFALGVVIWGVLADKWGRRPTMLVGLLIYGSATFIAMQTDSFTILMLARVFSAFGIAVGSVVTQTILRDVFSGHELRKVFSLMGIGISISPVLGMLLGGQLAFAGGHQLVFLALFFIALVLFVYNLCQLPETQQVKPKIALGCLVARMFKDRQVLLSALLVALYNVALFSYYQLGAFIFSDLGLDAEQFGYSGIALGLGSLIGSFLNKRCLLNRCHSVRCFYWQHCY
;
A
#
# COMPACT_ATOMS: atom_id res chain seq x y z
N MET A 1 25.75 -20.32 -0.66
CA MET A 1 25.39 -19.08 -1.38
C MET A 1 23.98 -18.71 -0.98
N LYS A 2 23.76 -17.49 -0.42
CA LYS A 2 22.40 -17.03 -0.08
C LYS A 2 21.65 -16.77 -1.37
N THR A 3 20.54 -17.45 -1.59
CA THR A 3 19.65 -17.16 -2.70
C THR A 3 19.00 -15.79 -2.43
N LYS A 4 19.42 -14.78 -3.20
CA LYS A 4 18.76 -13.45 -3.15
C LYS A 4 17.35 -13.60 -3.71
N PRO A 5 16.31 -13.06 -3.05
CA PRO A 5 14.97 -13.07 -3.62
C PRO A 5 14.95 -12.28 -4.94
N SER A 6 14.07 -12.65 -5.84
CA SER A 6 13.88 -11.93 -7.09
C SER A 6 13.50 -10.47 -6.83
N LEU A 7 14.22 -9.51 -7.41
CA LEU A 7 13.90 -8.09 -7.30
C LEU A 7 12.49 -7.78 -7.83
N TRP A 8 12.09 -8.41 -8.93
CA TRP A 8 10.76 -8.24 -9.50
C TRP A 8 9.66 -8.71 -8.55
N LEU A 9 9.87 -9.84 -7.84
CA LEU A 9 8.95 -10.28 -6.81
C LEU A 9 8.78 -9.22 -5.71
N MET A 10 9.89 -8.66 -5.24
CA MET A 10 9.87 -7.63 -4.19
C MET A 10 9.14 -6.35 -4.66
N VAL A 11 9.37 -5.93 -5.92
CA VAL A 11 8.65 -4.79 -6.51
C VAL A 11 7.15 -5.06 -6.54
N ILE A 12 6.74 -6.20 -7.08
CA ILE A 12 5.32 -6.57 -7.17
C ILE A 12 4.68 -6.68 -5.78
N MET A 13 5.37 -7.30 -4.83
CA MET A 13 4.89 -7.43 -3.46
C MET A 13 4.68 -6.09 -2.76
N LEU A 14 5.50 -5.07 -3.08
CA LEU A 14 5.36 -3.74 -2.50
C LEU A 14 4.29 -2.91 -3.24
N MET A 15 4.12 -3.13 -4.55
CA MET A 15 3.08 -2.50 -5.36
C MET A 15 1.68 -3.03 -5.01
N PHE A 16 1.58 -4.32 -4.69
CA PHE A 16 0.30 -5.00 -4.53
C PHE A 16 -0.61 -4.37 -3.48
N PRO A 17 -0.17 -4.03 -2.24
CA PRO A 17 -0.99 -3.32 -1.27
C PRO A 17 -1.57 -2.00 -1.81
N GLN A 18 -0.76 -1.22 -2.53
CA GLN A 18 -1.18 0.06 -3.12
C GLN A 18 -2.23 -0.13 -4.22
N ILE A 19 -2.06 -1.16 -5.06
CA ILE A 19 -3.04 -1.52 -6.09
C ILE A 19 -4.35 -1.93 -5.43
N VAL A 20 -4.31 -2.77 -4.38
CA VAL A 20 -5.49 -3.23 -3.65
C VAL A 20 -6.29 -2.07 -3.05
N GLU A 21 -5.60 -1.06 -2.51
CA GLU A 21 -6.25 0.12 -1.93
C GLU A 21 -6.98 0.94 -2.99
N THR A 22 -6.36 1.14 -4.15
CA THR A 22 -6.87 2.05 -5.18
C THR A 22 -7.83 1.40 -6.17
N ILE A 23 -7.68 0.10 -6.44
CA ILE A 23 -8.59 -0.66 -7.31
C ILE A 23 -10.01 -0.76 -6.73
N TYR A 24 -10.11 -0.67 -5.41
CA TYR A 24 -11.38 -0.75 -4.69
C TYR A 24 -12.19 0.54 -4.75
N SER A 25 -11.55 1.68 -4.95
CA SER A 25 -12.19 2.99 -4.93
C SER A 25 -13.33 3.14 -5.98
N PRO A 26 -13.14 2.77 -7.27
CA PRO A 26 -14.20 2.85 -8.28
C PRO A 26 -15.39 1.91 -8.03
N VAL A 27 -15.24 0.89 -7.18
CA VAL A 27 -16.31 -0.10 -6.93
C VAL A 27 -17.28 0.32 -5.84
N LEU A 28 -17.01 1.38 -5.08
CA LEU A 28 -17.84 1.81 -3.95
C LEU A 28 -19.31 2.04 -4.34
N GLY A 29 -19.56 2.68 -5.48
CA GLY A 29 -20.91 2.86 -5.99
C GLY A 29 -21.62 1.55 -6.36
N SER A 30 -20.87 0.55 -6.86
CA SER A 30 -21.40 -0.80 -7.10
C SER A 30 -21.78 -1.49 -5.79
N ILE A 31 -20.95 -1.35 -4.75
CA ILE A 31 -21.22 -1.91 -3.42
C ILE A 31 -22.45 -1.29 -2.79
N ALA A 32 -22.58 0.04 -2.83
CA ALA A 32 -23.75 0.74 -2.30
C ALA A 32 -25.04 0.19 -2.90
N ARG A 33 -25.07 0.04 -4.23
CA ARG A 33 -26.23 -0.51 -4.95
C ARG A 33 -26.49 -2.00 -4.65
N SER A 34 -25.44 -2.83 -4.70
CA SER A 34 -25.58 -4.31 -4.56
C SER A 34 -26.00 -4.72 -3.16
N PHE A 35 -25.53 -4.04 -2.13
CA PHE A 35 -25.86 -4.32 -0.75
C PHE A 35 -26.99 -3.45 -0.19
N SER A 36 -27.59 -2.58 -1.03
CA SER A 36 -28.67 -1.66 -0.63
C SER A 36 -28.31 -0.84 0.62
N VAL A 37 -27.09 -0.32 0.68
CA VAL A 37 -26.56 0.51 1.77
C VAL A 37 -26.33 1.93 1.29
N SER A 38 -26.26 2.88 2.23
CA SER A 38 -25.92 4.27 1.89
C SER A 38 -24.47 4.40 1.41
N ASP A 39 -24.19 5.45 0.64
CA ASP A 39 -22.84 5.78 0.18
C ASP A 39 -21.85 5.96 1.35
N ALA A 40 -22.34 6.56 2.45
CA ALA A 40 -21.56 6.68 3.68
C ALA A 40 -21.19 5.32 4.28
N GLN A 41 -22.11 4.35 4.26
CA GLN A 41 -21.81 2.99 4.72
C GLN A 41 -20.85 2.27 3.78
N ALA A 42 -21.03 2.40 2.46
CA ALA A 42 -20.09 1.85 1.48
C ALA A 42 -18.69 2.45 1.67
N ALA A 43 -18.57 3.76 1.87
CA ALA A 43 -17.31 4.44 2.15
C ALA A 43 -16.63 3.96 3.45
N GLN A 44 -17.39 3.54 4.47
CA GLN A 44 -16.84 2.98 5.71
C GLN A 44 -16.02 1.71 5.47
N THR A 45 -16.29 0.95 4.40
CA THR A 45 -15.48 -0.23 4.03
C THR A 45 -14.01 0.11 3.78
N LEU A 46 -13.72 1.32 3.26
CA LEU A 46 -12.34 1.83 3.12
C LEU A 46 -11.77 2.32 4.46
N SER A 47 -12.54 3.03 5.25
CA SER A 47 -12.08 3.53 6.56
C SER A 47 -11.67 2.39 7.48
N VAL A 48 -12.50 1.35 7.57
CA VAL A 48 -12.20 0.14 8.37
C VAL A 48 -11.01 -0.62 7.80
N TYR A 49 -10.87 -0.66 6.47
CA TYR A 49 -9.71 -1.24 5.80
C TYR A 49 -8.42 -0.54 6.22
N PHE A 50 -8.34 0.79 6.18
CA PHE A 50 -7.13 1.52 6.56
C PHE A 50 -6.78 1.34 8.04
N LEU A 51 -7.78 1.30 8.93
CA LEU A 51 -7.55 1.03 10.34
C LEU A 51 -6.94 -0.37 10.55
N ALA A 52 -7.52 -1.39 9.92
CA ALA A 52 -7.03 -2.77 10.00
C ALA A 52 -5.65 -2.92 9.37
N PHE A 53 -5.37 -2.22 8.25
CA PHE A 53 -4.07 -2.18 7.61
C PHE A 53 -3.01 -1.59 8.54
N ALA A 54 -3.29 -0.46 9.18
CA ALA A 54 -2.38 0.18 10.13
C ALA A 54 -2.03 -0.74 11.32
N LEU A 55 -3.02 -1.44 11.88
CA LEU A 55 -2.80 -2.45 12.91
C LEU A 55 -1.97 -3.62 12.37
N GLY A 56 -2.27 -4.06 11.15
CA GLY A 56 -1.54 -5.11 10.46
C GLY A 56 -0.06 -4.78 10.30
N VAL A 57 0.29 -3.56 9.87
CA VAL A 57 1.67 -3.09 9.73
C VAL A 57 2.48 -3.29 11.01
N VAL A 58 1.91 -2.92 12.16
CA VAL A 58 2.58 -3.06 13.46
C VAL A 58 2.73 -4.53 13.85
N ILE A 59 1.66 -5.30 13.75
CA ILE A 59 1.63 -6.71 14.17
C ILE A 59 2.54 -7.56 13.28
N TRP A 60 2.45 -7.42 11.97
CA TRP A 60 3.30 -8.17 11.03
C TRP A 60 4.77 -7.82 11.14
N GLY A 61 5.12 -6.57 11.47
CA GLY A 61 6.50 -6.20 11.76
C GLY A 61 7.07 -7.02 12.90
N VAL A 62 6.33 -7.14 14.02
CA VAL A 62 6.74 -7.94 15.19
C VAL A 62 6.76 -9.44 14.88
N LEU A 63 5.75 -9.94 14.15
CA LEU A 63 5.68 -11.35 13.80
C LEU A 63 6.80 -11.75 12.83
N ALA A 64 7.15 -10.89 11.88
CA ALA A 64 8.26 -11.12 10.97
C ALA A 64 9.60 -11.27 11.73
N ASP A 65 9.79 -10.52 12.81
CA ASP A 65 10.98 -10.64 13.65
C ASP A 65 10.98 -11.92 14.53
N LYS A 66 9.79 -12.42 14.88
CA LYS A 66 9.66 -13.64 15.72
C LYS A 66 9.65 -14.93 14.92
N TRP A 67 8.86 -14.98 13.86
CA TRP A 67 8.59 -16.19 13.06
C TRP A 67 9.55 -16.35 11.88
N GLY A 68 10.07 -15.22 11.38
CA GLY A 68 10.83 -15.15 10.13
C GLY A 68 10.04 -14.44 9.03
N ARG A 69 10.73 -14.05 7.97
CA ARG A 69 10.14 -13.25 6.89
C ARG A 69 9.22 -14.09 6.00
N ARG A 70 9.69 -15.28 5.62
CA ARG A 70 8.96 -16.18 4.72
C ARG A 70 7.64 -16.67 5.31
N PRO A 71 7.58 -17.30 6.51
CA PRO A 71 6.32 -17.79 7.05
C PRO A 71 5.33 -16.66 7.32
N THR A 72 5.80 -15.51 7.79
CA THR A 72 4.97 -14.31 8.01
C THR A 72 4.33 -13.83 6.71
N MET A 73 5.09 -13.75 5.60
CA MET A 73 4.59 -13.38 4.29
C MET A 73 3.49 -14.33 3.80
N LEU A 74 3.74 -15.63 3.90
CA LEU A 74 2.79 -16.66 3.45
C LEU A 74 1.49 -16.63 4.25
N VAL A 75 1.56 -16.49 5.57
CA VAL A 75 0.37 -16.40 6.43
C VAL A 75 -0.45 -15.15 6.11
N GLY A 76 0.19 -13.99 5.93
CA GLY A 76 -0.50 -12.76 5.57
C GLY A 76 -1.19 -12.86 4.20
N LEU A 77 -0.52 -13.40 3.19
CA LEU A 77 -1.11 -13.62 1.86
C LEU A 77 -2.26 -14.64 1.90
N LEU A 78 -2.16 -15.68 2.72
CA LEU A 78 -3.24 -16.65 2.90
C LEU A 78 -4.49 -16.00 3.52
N ILE A 79 -4.30 -15.21 4.58
CA ILE A 79 -5.39 -14.45 5.22
C ILE A 79 -6.03 -13.50 4.19
N TYR A 80 -5.21 -12.77 3.42
CA TYR A 80 -5.70 -11.86 2.39
C TYR A 80 -6.53 -12.59 1.33
N GLY A 81 -6.00 -13.68 0.77
CA GLY A 81 -6.67 -14.45 -0.28
C GLY A 81 -7.99 -15.06 0.21
N SER A 82 -8.00 -15.64 1.41
CA SER A 82 -9.21 -16.21 2.03
C SER A 82 -10.28 -15.14 2.27
N ALA A 83 -9.88 -13.99 2.81
CA ALA A 83 -10.79 -12.88 3.05
C ALA A 83 -11.36 -12.29 1.74
N THR A 84 -10.52 -12.15 0.71
CA THR A 84 -10.96 -11.66 -0.60
C THR A 84 -11.91 -12.65 -1.28
N PHE A 85 -11.68 -13.96 -1.12
CA PHE A 85 -12.60 -15.00 -1.60
C PHE A 85 -13.97 -14.91 -0.91
N ILE A 86 -14.00 -14.72 0.40
CA ILE A 86 -15.23 -14.52 1.17
C ILE A 86 -15.95 -13.25 0.70
N ALA A 87 -15.21 -12.14 0.51
CA ALA A 87 -15.76 -10.87 0.02
C ALA A 87 -16.42 -10.99 -1.37
N MET A 88 -15.90 -11.87 -2.23
CA MET A 88 -16.45 -12.14 -3.55
C MET A 88 -17.80 -12.87 -3.49
N GLN A 89 -17.98 -13.78 -2.53
CA GLN A 89 -19.12 -14.71 -2.46
C GLN A 89 -20.26 -14.21 -1.59
N THR A 90 -20.04 -13.15 -0.80
CA THR A 90 -21.02 -12.74 0.21
C THR A 90 -22.05 -11.78 -0.34
N ASP A 91 -23.32 -11.98 0.08
CA ASP A 91 -24.42 -11.04 -0.12
C ASP A 91 -24.71 -10.22 1.15
N SER A 92 -23.97 -10.46 2.24
CA SER A 92 -24.14 -9.74 3.50
C SER A 92 -23.11 -8.63 3.63
N PHE A 93 -23.57 -7.39 3.81
CA PHE A 93 -22.70 -6.22 4.04
C PHE A 93 -21.81 -6.37 5.28
N THR A 94 -22.33 -6.97 6.35
CA THR A 94 -21.55 -7.21 7.58
C THR A 94 -20.40 -8.20 7.33
N ILE A 95 -20.64 -9.26 6.55
CA ILE A 95 -19.59 -10.22 6.19
C ILE A 95 -18.56 -9.53 5.26
N LEU A 96 -19.01 -8.70 4.34
CA LEU A 96 -18.11 -7.89 3.50
C LEU A 96 -17.21 -7.00 4.36
N MET A 97 -17.76 -6.31 5.36
CA MET A 97 -16.99 -5.46 6.27
C MET A 97 -15.93 -6.27 7.03
N LEU A 98 -16.28 -7.43 7.57
CA LEU A 98 -15.33 -8.32 8.23
C LEU A 98 -14.25 -8.83 7.26
N ALA A 99 -14.64 -9.24 6.07
CA ALA A 99 -13.71 -9.65 5.03
C ALA A 99 -12.74 -8.51 4.66
N ARG A 100 -13.20 -7.26 4.62
CA ARG A 100 -12.35 -6.08 4.40
C ARG A 100 -11.34 -5.85 5.53
N VAL A 101 -11.74 -6.06 6.79
CA VAL A 101 -10.81 -6.03 7.94
C VAL A 101 -9.70 -7.06 7.79
N PHE A 102 -10.06 -8.32 7.56
CA PHE A 102 -9.08 -9.40 7.44
C PHE A 102 -8.22 -9.28 6.17
N SER A 103 -8.78 -8.82 5.05
CA SER A 103 -7.99 -8.57 3.84
C SER A 103 -6.97 -7.46 4.05
N ALA A 104 -7.36 -6.35 4.67
CA ALA A 104 -6.46 -5.26 4.99
C ALA A 104 -5.33 -5.68 5.94
N PHE A 105 -5.70 -6.39 7.01
CA PHE A 105 -4.74 -6.96 7.93
C PHE A 105 -3.77 -7.90 7.20
N GLY A 106 -4.28 -8.82 6.38
CA GLY A 106 -3.46 -9.78 5.63
C GLY A 106 -2.49 -9.11 4.65
N ILE A 107 -2.96 -8.15 3.84
CA ILE A 107 -2.14 -7.53 2.80
C ILE A 107 -1.05 -6.60 3.36
N ALA A 108 -1.20 -6.09 4.57
CA ALA A 108 -0.21 -5.26 5.24
C ALA A 108 1.18 -5.94 5.33
N VAL A 109 1.20 -7.27 5.31
CA VAL A 109 2.45 -8.06 5.24
C VAL A 109 3.28 -7.72 4.01
N GLY A 110 2.65 -7.49 2.86
CA GLY A 110 3.31 -7.13 1.60
C GLY A 110 4.09 -5.83 1.71
N SER A 111 3.58 -4.86 2.45
CA SER A 111 4.26 -3.57 2.67
C SER A 111 5.44 -3.70 3.64
N VAL A 112 5.20 -4.25 4.83
CA VAL A 112 6.19 -4.26 5.92
C VAL A 112 7.28 -5.31 5.71
N VAL A 113 6.88 -6.55 5.44
CA VAL A 113 7.83 -7.67 5.36
C VAL A 113 8.73 -7.54 4.14
N THR A 114 8.19 -7.06 3.00
CA THR A 114 9.01 -6.82 1.81
C THR A 114 10.11 -5.80 2.07
N GLN A 115 9.80 -4.67 2.72
CA GLN A 115 10.81 -3.68 3.08
C GLN A 115 11.87 -4.23 4.05
N THR A 116 11.46 -5.11 4.96
CA THR A 116 12.37 -5.77 5.89
C THR A 116 13.29 -6.74 5.16
N ILE A 117 12.76 -7.59 4.27
CA ILE A 117 13.54 -8.48 3.40
C ILE A 117 14.61 -7.70 2.61
N LEU A 118 14.23 -6.57 2.02
CA LEU A 118 15.17 -5.75 1.25
C LEU A 118 16.32 -5.24 2.10
N ARG A 119 16.05 -4.82 3.34
CA ARG A 119 17.08 -4.39 4.30
C ARG A 119 17.94 -5.53 4.81
N ASP A 120 17.41 -6.76 4.88
CA ASP A 120 18.15 -7.95 5.29
C ASP A 120 19.14 -8.43 4.19
N VAL A 121 18.80 -8.17 2.90
CA VAL A 121 19.53 -8.71 1.73
C VAL A 121 20.47 -7.69 1.10
N PHE A 122 20.06 -6.41 1.06
CA PHE A 122 20.79 -5.34 0.40
C PHE A 122 21.33 -4.32 1.41
N SER A 123 22.49 -3.74 1.12
CA SER A 123 23.11 -2.71 1.96
C SER A 123 23.74 -1.59 1.12
N GLY A 124 24.03 -0.46 1.74
CA GLY A 124 24.77 0.65 1.14
C GLY A 124 24.17 1.17 -0.16
N HIS A 125 24.96 1.20 -1.24
CA HIS A 125 24.55 1.72 -2.54
C HIS A 125 23.50 0.85 -3.23
N GLU A 126 23.59 -0.48 -3.11
CA GLU A 126 22.60 -1.41 -3.69
C GLU A 126 21.22 -1.20 -3.08
N LEU A 127 21.13 -1.05 -1.77
CA LEU A 127 19.87 -0.79 -1.07
C LEU A 127 19.21 0.49 -1.58
N ARG A 128 19.98 1.58 -1.73
CA ARG A 128 19.45 2.85 -2.28
C ARG A 128 18.89 2.69 -3.69
N LYS A 129 19.60 1.94 -4.55
CA LYS A 129 19.14 1.67 -5.93
C LYS A 129 17.84 0.88 -5.95
N VAL A 130 17.73 -0.14 -5.10
CA VAL A 130 16.51 -0.96 -4.97
C VAL A 130 15.34 -0.14 -4.46
N PHE A 131 15.53 0.68 -3.41
CA PHE A 131 14.47 1.57 -2.90
C PHE A 131 14.05 2.64 -3.92
N SER A 132 14.96 3.13 -4.76
CA SER A 132 14.60 4.03 -5.86
C SER A 132 13.68 3.34 -6.88
N LEU A 133 13.97 2.09 -7.24
CA LEU A 133 13.11 1.29 -8.14
C LEU A 133 11.74 1.03 -7.50
N MET A 134 11.71 0.71 -6.19
CA MET A 134 10.47 0.56 -5.43
C MET A 134 9.63 1.83 -5.41
N GLY A 135 10.27 2.98 -5.26
CA GLY A 135 9.59 4.28 -5.30
C GLY A 135 8.86 4.53 -6.62
N ILE A 136 9.46 4.12 -7.75
CA ILE A 136 8.78 4.17 -9.06
C ILE A 136 7.56 3.26 -9.08
N GLY A 137 7.71 2.01 -8.61
CA GLY A 137 6.60 1.06 -8.54
C GLY A 137 5.44 1.59 -7.68
N ILE A 138 5.73 2.10 -6.48
CA ILE A 138 4.73 2.67 -5.58
C ILE A 138 4.00 3.86 -6.23
N SER A 139 4.73 4.72 -6.96
CA SER A 139 4.12 5.90 -7.62
C SER A 139 3.19 5.53 -8.77
N ILE A 140 3.45 4.43 -9.47
CA ILE A 140 2.64 3.94 -10.59
C ILE A 140 1.43 3.13 -10.08
N SER A 141 1.56 2.47 -8.94
CA SER A 141 0.55 1.55 -8.41
C SER A 141 -0.85 2.16 -8.26
N PRO A 142 -1.04 3.39 -7.75
CA PRO A 142 -2.38 3.98 -7.64
C PRO A 142 -3.03 4.22 -8.99
N VAL A 143 -2.26 4.61 -10.00
CA VAL A 143 -2.76 4.81 -11.37
C VAL A 143 -3.25 3.49 -11.95
N LEU A 144 -2.43 2.43 -11.83
CA LEU A 144 -2.80 1.09 -12.29
C LEU A 144 -4.04 0.58 -11.54
N GLY A 145 -4.09 0.77 -10.22
CA GLY A 145 -5.21 0.34 -9.38
C GLY A 145 -6.51 1.03 -9.78
N MET A 146 -6.52 2.35 -9.94
CA MET A 146 -7.72 3.10 -10.35
C MET A 146 -8.18 2.74 -11.76
N LEU A 147 -7.25 2.63 -12.72
CA LEU A 147 -7.59 2.26 -14.10
C LEU A 147 -8.18 0.86 -14.16
N LEU A 148 -7.50 -0.13 -13.58
CA LEU A 148 -8.01 -1.51 -13.54
C LEU A 148 -9.31 -1.59 -12.75
N GLY A 149 -9.41 -0.88 -11.63
CA GLY A 149 -10.62 -0.83 -10.81
C GLY A 149 -11.81 -0.27 -11.56
N GLY A 150 -11.63 0.84 -12.29
CA GLY A 150 -12.66 1.44 -13.11
C GLY A 150 -13.17 0.51 -14.20
N GLN A 151 -12.26 -0.12 -14.96
CA GLN A 151 -12.58 -1.07 -16.02
C GLN A 151 -13.31 -2.32 -15.47
N LEU A 152 -12.80 -2.92 -14.41
CA LEU A 152 -13.39 -4.11 -13.79
C LEU A 152 -14.74 -3.78 -13.14
N ALA A 153 -14.87 -2.61 -12.50
CA ALA A 153 -16.13 -2.15 -11.91
C ALA A 153 -17.21 -1.93 -12.96
N PHE A 154 -16.84 -1.36 -14.11
CA PHE A 154 -17.74 -1.17 -15.24
C PHE A 154 -18.16 -2.51 -15.86
N ALA A 155 -17.23 -3.46 -16.05
CA ALA A 155 -17.46 -4.74 -16.70
C ALA A 155 -18.26 -5.75 -15.84
N GLY A 156 -18.10 -5.76 -14.52
CA GLY A 156 -18.72 -6.78 -13.66
C GLY A 156 -18.84 -6.39 -12.18
N GLY A 157 -18.80 -5.10 -11.89
CA GLY A 157 -18.99 -4.59 -10.53
C GLY A 157 -17.92 -5.05 -9.54
N HIS A 158 -18.29 -5.05 -8.26
CA HIS A 158 -17.41 -5.41 -7.16
C HIS A 158 -16.95 -6.88 -7.21
N GLN A 159 -17.79 -7.80 -7.69
CA GLN A 159 -17.48 -9.23 -7.75
C GLN A 159 -16.28 -9.49 -8.66
N LEU A 160 -16.23 -8.86 -9.84
CA LEU A 160 -15.12 -9.02 -10.77
C LEU A 160 -13.81 -8.45 -10.22
N VAL A 161 -13.89 -7.35 -9.46
CA VAL A 161 -12.71 -6.78 -8.78
C VAL A 161 -12.19 -7.73 -7.70
N PHE A 162 -13.06 -8.29 -6.85
CA PHE A 162 -12.62 -9.26 -5.85
C PHE A 162 -12.08 -10.54 -6.48
N LEU A 163 -12.67 -11.00 -7.58
CA LEU A 163 -12.17 -12.15 -8.34
C LEU A 163 -10.74 -11.91 -8.84
N ALA A 164 -10.51 -10.76 -9.49
CA ALA A 164 -9.18 -10.38 -9.97
C ALA A 164 -8.15 -10.31 -8.84
N LEU A 165 -8.52 -9.69 -7.70
CA LEU A 165 -7.67 -9.58 -6.53
C LEU A 165 -7.37 -10.93 -5.90
N PHE A 166 -8.34 -11.85 -5.86
CA PHE A 166 -8.14 -13.21 -5.38
C PHE A 166 -7.14 -13.97 -6.26
N PHE A 167 -7.27 -13.91 -7.58
CA PHE A 167 -6.34 -14.57 -8.48
C PHE A 167 -4.93 -14.01 -8.39
N ILE A 168 -4.78 -12.68 -8.28
CA ILE A 168 -3.46 -12.06 -8.07
C ILE A 168 -2.86 -12.55 -6.75
N ALA A 169 -3.66 -12.57 -5.68
CA ALA A 169 -3.21 -13.07 -4.37
C ALA A 169 -2.76 -14.54 -4.43
N LEU A 170 -3.51 -15.38 -5.13
CA LEU A 170 -3.18 -16.80 -5.31
C LEU A 170 -1.86 -16.97 -6.06
N VAL A 171 -1.66 -16.24 -7.15
CA VAL A 171 -0.41 -16.24 -7.93
C VAL A 171 0.76 -15.77 -7.07
N LEU A 172 0.58 -14.68 -6.32
CA LEU A 172 1.61 -14.17 -5.42
C LEU A 172 1.91 -15.14 -4.27
N PHE A 173 0.89 -15.78 -3.71
CA PHE A 173 1.06 -16.80 -2.68
C PHE A 173 1.90 -17.97 -3.18
N VAL A 174 1.52 -18.55 -4.33
CA VAL A 174 2.23 -19.68 -4.93
C VAL A 174 3.67 -19.28 -5.30
N TYR A 175 3.86 -18.10 -5.89
CA TYR A 175 5.18 -17.62 -6.27
C TYR A 175 6.08 -17.40 -5.03
N ASN A 176 5.55 -16.79 -3.96
CA ASN A 176 6.29 -16.64 -2.70
C ASN A 176 6.58 -18.00 -2.03
N LEU A 177 5.64 -18.95 -2.10
CA LEU A 177 5.84 -20.29 -1.57
C LEU A 177 7.02 -21.00 -2.24
N CYS A 178 7.17 -20.83 -3.57
CA CYS A 178 8.22 -21.48 -4.36
C CYS A 178 9.56 -20.73 -4.33
N GLN A 179 9.55 -19.40 -4.33
CA GLN A 179 10.72 -18.58 -4.64
C GLN A 179 11.24 -17.72 -3.49
N LEU A 180 10.43 -17.47 -2.45
CA LEU A 180 10.87 -16.62 -1.35
C LEU A 180 11.77 -17.41 -0.39
N PRO A 181 13.07 -17.08 -0.28
CA PRO A 181 13.94 -17.68 0.73
C PRO A 181 13.68 -17.04 2.10
N GLU A 182 14.03 -17.76 3.18
CA GLU A 182 14.09 -17.14 4.50
C GLU A 182 15.33 -16.22 4.57
N THR A 183 15.11 -14.95 4.90
CA THR A 183 16.19 -13.95 4.91
C THR A 183 16.61 -13.54 6.32
N GLN A 184 15.85 -13.93 7.34
CA GLN A 184 16.18 -13.61 8.73
C GLN A 184 17.45 -14.31 9.17
N GLN A 185 18.44 -13.53 9.62
CA GLN A 185 19.73 -14.06 10.08
C GLN A 185 19.84 -14.10 11.61
N VAL A 186 19.28 -13.10 12.27
CA VAL A 186 19.33 -12.93 13.72
C VAL A 186 17.96 -12.52 14.23
N LYS A 187 17.49 -13.12 15.30
CA LYS A 187 16.26 -12.69 15.98
C LYS A 187 16.59 -11.47 16.86
N PRO A 188 16.18 -10.26 16.50
CA PRO A 188 16.49 -9.10 17.30
C PRO A 188 15.72 -9.16 18.63
N LYS A 189 16.40 -8.86 19.74
CA LYS A 189 15.73 -8.60 21.02
C LYS A 189 15.24 -7.15 21.01
N ILE A 190 14.05 -6.90 20.51
CA ILE A 190 13.50 -5.55 20.42
C ILE A 190 12.67 -5.26 21.68
N ALA A 191 13.11 -4.27 22.44
CA ALA A 191 12.31 -3.66 23.50
C ALA A 191 11.29 -2.66 22.87
N LEU A 192 10.19 -3.19 22.31
CA LEU A 192 9.19 -2.40 21.58
C LEU A 192 8.69 -1.19 22.38
N GLY A 193 8.46 -1.36 23.69
CA GLY A 193 7.99 -0.26 24.53
C GLY A 193 8.96 0.91 24.60
N CYS A 194 10.27 0.63 24.70
CA CYS A 194 11.30 1.67 24.71
C CYS A 194 11.40 2.40 23.35
N LEU A 195 11.29 1.65 22.25
CA LEU A 195 11.32 2.21 20.90
C LEU A 195 10.11 3.14 20.66
N VAL A 196 8.90 2.68 20.97
CA VAL A 196 7.67 3.46 20.83
C VAL A 196 7.73 4.73 21.70
N ALA A 197 8.14 4.60 22.98
CA ALA A 197 8.27 5.75 23.86
C ALA A 197 9.28 6.79 23.34
N ARG A 198 10.37 6.34 22.71
CA ARG A 198 11.37 7.23 22.11
C ARG A 198 10.83 7.96 20.88
N MET A 199 10.07 7.25 20.02
CA MET A 199 9.43 7.86 18.83
C MET A 199 8.43 8.95 19.21
N PHE A 200 7.62 8.75 20.26
CA PHE A 200 6.67 9.77 20.74
C PHE A 200 7.35 10.97 21.43
N LYS A 201 8.60 10.86 21.85
CA LYS A 201 9.36 11.98 22.41
C LYS A 201 10.11 12.81 21.36
N ASP A 202 10.32 12.27 20.17
CA ASP A 202 11.04 12.93 19.10
C ASP A 202 10.11 13.83 18.28
N ARG A 203 10.24 15.14 18.45
CA ARG A 203 9.43 16.16 17.76
C ARG A 203 9.58 16.06 16.23
N GLN A 204 10.78 15.73 15.71
CA GLN A 204 11.00 15.64 14.26
C GLN A 204 10.24 14.44 13.67
N VAL A 205 10.22 13.33 14.39
CA VAL A 205 9.46 12.13 14.01
C VAL A 205 7.97 12.45 14.01
N LEU A 206 7.45 13.12 15.04
CA LEU A 206 6.03 13.49 15.14
C LEU A 206 5.61 14.47 14.03
N LEU A 207 6.40 15.50 13.77
CA LEU A 207 6.10 16.47 12.71
C LEU A 207 6.14 15.82 11.32
N SER A 208 7.10 14.94 11.06
CA SER A 208 7.18 14.19 9.82
C SER A 208 5.98 13.23 9.66
N ALA A 209 5.59 12.55 10.73
CA ALA A 209 4.42 11.68 10.75
C ALA A 209 3.13 12.47 10.50
N LEU A 210 2.97 13.64 11.13
CA LEU A 210 1.83 14.53 10.93
C LEU A 210 1.74 15.01 9.48
N LEU A 211 2.87 15.44 8.88
CA LEU A 211 2.91 15.88 7.49
C LEU A 211 2.47 14.76 6.53
N VAL A 212 3.01 13.55 6.72
CA VAL A 212 2.62 12.36 5.93
C VAL A 212 1.14 12.03 6.15
N ALA A 213 0.65 12.10 7.38
CA ALA A 213 -0.75 11.84 7.70
C ALA A 213 -1.68 12.84 6.98
N LEU A 214 -1.39 14.14 7.02
CA LEU A 214 -2.19 15.17 6.34
C LEU A 214 -2.21 14.98 4.81
N TYR A 215 -1.07 14.65 4.22
CA TYR A 215 -1.01 14.33 2.80
C TYR A 215 -1.86 13.11 2.46
N ASN A 216 -1.75 12.03 3.24
CA ASN A 216 -2.55 10.84 3.03
C ASN A 216 -4.04 11.09 3.25
N VAL A 217 -4.45 11.89 4.25
CA VAL A 217 -5.86 12.28 4.45
C VAL A 217 -6.41 12.92 3.18
N ALA A 218 -5.70 13.87 2.58
CA ALA A 218 -6.15 14.54 1.35
C ALA A 218 -6.29 13.53 0.19
N LEU A 219 -5.29 12.67 -0.01
CA LEU A 219 -5.27 11.69 -1.10
C LEU A 219 -6.35 10.62 -0.93
N PHE A 220 -6.47 10.04 0.26
CA PHE A 220 -7.45 8.98 0.51
C PHE A 220 -8.87 9.49 0.62
N SER A 221 -9.10 10.76 1.01
CA SER A 221 -10.43 11.39 0.88
C SER A 221 -10.89 11.42 -0.57
N TYR A 222 -10.01 11.70 -1.51
CA TYR A 222 -10.34 11.61 -2.93
C TYR A 222 -10.70 10.18 -3.35
N TYR A 223 -9.93 9.18 -2.94
CA TYR A 223 -10.23 7.78 -3.26
C TYR A 223 -11.54 7.29 -2.64
N GLN A 224 -11.91 7.80 -1.48
CA GLN A 224 -13.11 7.40 -0.77
C GLN A 224 -14.38 8.08 -1.29
N LEU A 225 -14.31 9.36 -1.64
CA LEU A 225 -15.47 10.16 -2.03
C LEU A 225 -15.61 10.32 -3.56
N GLY A 226 -14.50 10.20 -4.29
CA GLY A 226 -14.47 10.48 -5.72
C GLY A 226 -15.45 9.63 -6.53
N ALA A 227 -15.60 8.35 -6.21
CA ALA A 227 -16.54 7.47 -6.90
C ALA A 227 -18.00 7.98 -6.80
N PHE A 228 -18.38 8.50 -5.65
CA PHE A 228 -19.73 9.06 -5.42
C PHE A 228 -19.90 10.41 -6.11
N ILE A 229 -18.90 11.30 -6.02
CA ILE A 229 -18.92 12.60 -6.71
C ILE A 229 -19.06 12.41 -8.23
N PHE A 230 -18.34 11.46 -8.83
CA PHE A 230 -18.46 11.16 -10.25
C PHE A 230 -19.83 10.59 -10.57
N SER A 231 -20.38 9.71 -9.75
CA SER A 231 -21.75 9.19 -9.90
C SER A 231 -22.81 10.29 -9.84
N ASP A 232 -22.69 11.25 -8.92
CA ASP A 232 -23.60 12.39 -8.80
C ASP A 232 -23.55 13.32 -10.03
N LEU A 233 -22.39 13.36 -10.71
CA LEU A 233 -22.22 14.08 -11.98
C LEU A 233 -22.71 13.28 -13.19
N GLY A 234 -23.25 12.07 -12.99
CA GLY A 234 -23.70 11.18 -14.08
C GLY A 234 -22.55 10.49 -14.82
N LEU A 235 -21.39 10.40 -14.21
CA LEU A 235 -20.19 9.77 -14.78
C LEU A 235 -20.01 8.35 -14.23
N ASP A 236 -19.47 7.46 -15.07
CA ASP A 236 -19.27 6.05 -14.73
C ASP A 236 -17.98 5.77 -13.92
N ALA A 237 -17.93 4.59 -13.30
CA ALA A 237 -16.76 4.10 -12.58
C ALA A 237 -15.48 4.05 -13.45
N GLU A 238 -15.64 3.81 -14.75
CA GLU A 238 -14.54 3.85 -15.72
C GLU A 238 -13.93 5.25 -15.82
N GLN A 239 -14.76 6.28 -15.94
CA GLN A 239 -14.32 7.68 -16.03
C GLN A 239 -13.65 8.15 -14.74
N PHE A 240 -14.16 7.72 -13.59
CA PHE A 240 -13.46 7.91 -12.32
C PHE A 240 -12.11 7.20 -12.31
N GLY A 241 -12.01 5.98 -12.83
CA GLY A 241 -10.74 5.26 -12.99
C GLY A 241 -9.71 6.05 -13.79
N TYR A 242 -10.11 6.70 -14.90
CA TYR A 242 -9.22 7.54 -15.71
C TYR A 242 -8.69 8.77 -14.96
N SER A 243 -9.40 9.29 -13.97
CA SER A 243 -8.91 10.40 -13.15
C SER A 243 -7.62 10.05 -12.38
N GLY A 244 -7.34 8.76 -12.16
CA GLY A 244 -6.08 8.26 -11.63
C GLY A 244 -4.85 8.67 -12.45
N ILE A 245 -5.01 8.85 -13.77
CA ILE A 245 -3.93 9.34 -14.64
C ILE A 245 -3.53 10.77 -14.24
N ALA A 246 -4.52 11.63 -13.99
CA ALA A 246 -4.25 13.01 -13.57
C ALA A 246 -3.51 13.06 -12.22
N LEU A 247 -3.90 12.21 -11.26
CA LEU A 247 -3.19 12.06 -9.98
C LEU A 247 -1.76 11.56 -10.17
N GLY A 248 -1.57 10.57 -11.05
CA GLY A 248 -0.25 10.05 -11.39
C GLY A 248 0.66 11.10 -12.01
N LEU A 249 0.15 11.87 -12.97
CA LEU A 249 0.87 12.99 -13.58
C LEU A 249 1.23 14.06 -12.55
N GLY A 250 0.30 14.43 -11.67
CA GLY A 250 0.55 15.37 -10.57
C GLY A 250 1.66 14.90 -9.64
N SER A 251 1.66 13.61 -9.28
CA SER A 251 2.70 12.99 -8.46
C SER A 251 4.07 12.99 -9.15
N LEU A 252 4.13 12.69 -10.44
CA LEU A 252 5.37 12.73 -11.24
C LEU A 252 5.91 14.16 -11.33
N ILE A 253 5.07 15.14 -11.63
CA ILE A 253 5.45 16.56 -11.70
C ILE A 253 5.98 17.02 -10.34
N GLY A 254 5.25 16.72 -9.25
CA GLY A 254 5.67 17.05 -7.89
C GLY A 254 7.03 16.44 -7.52
N SER A 255 7.26 15.18 -7.87
CA SER A 255 8.54 14.49 -7.64
C SER A 255 9.68 15.14 -8.43
N PHE A 256 9.42 15.55 -9.68
CA PHE A 256 10.42 16.22 -10.52
C PHE A 256 10.77 17.62 -10.00
N LEU A 257 9.76 18.38 -9.58
CA LEU A 257 9.97 19.71 -8.98
C LEU A 257 10.74 19.61 -7.67
N ASN A 258 10.40 18.64 -6.80
CA ASN A 258 11.12 18.41 -5.55
C ASN A 258 12.60 18.07 -5.80
N LYS A 259 12.90 17.23 -6.79
CA LYS A 259 14.28 16.92 -7.19
C LYS A 259 15.04 18.19 -7.60
N ARG A 260 14.43 19.07 -8.40
CA ARG A 260 15.05 20.34 -8.81
C ARG A 260 15.30 21.29 -7.63
N CYS A 261 14.31 21.42 -6.73
CA CYS A 261 14.44 22.24 -5.53
C CYS A 261 15.55 21.75 -4.60
N LEU A 262 15.68 20.43 -4.41
CA LEU A 262 16.75 19.85 -3.59
C LEU A 262 18.13 20.06 -4.22
N LEU A 263 18.27 19.92 -5.54
CA LEU A 263 19.52 20.18 -6.24
C LEU A 263 19.96 21.64 -6.12
N ASN A 264 19.01 22.57 -6.25
CA ASN A 264 19.29 24.01 -6.11
C ASN A 264 19.64 24.39 -4.65
N ARG A 265 18.99 23.78 -3.64
CA ARG A 265 19.36 23.99 -2.23
C ARG A 265 20.73 23.40 -1.88
N CYS A 266 21.09 22.25 -2.40
CA CYS A 266 22.44 21.69 -2.22
C CYS A 266 23.53 22.59 -2.82
N HIS A 267 23.26 23.26 -3.94
CA HIS A 267 24.18 24.27 -4.53
C HIS A 267 24.34 25.50 -3.61
N SER A 268 23.21 25.98 -3.06
CA SER A 268 23.20 27.12 -2.14
C SER A 268 23.92 26.84 -0.81
N VAL A 269 23.69 25.64 -0.23
CA VAL A 269 24.35 25.25 1.03
C VAL A 269 25.84 24.96 0.83
N ARG A 270 26.25 24.38 -0.31
CA ARG A 270 27.70 24.27 -0.64
C ARG A 270 28.38 25.60 -0.80
N CYS A 271 27.74 26.60 -1.42
CA CYS A 271 28.28 27.95 -1.49
C CYS A 271 28.44 28.61 -0.11
N PHE A 272 27.50 28.34 0.84
CA PHE A 272 27.56 28.91 2.18
C PHE A 272 28.70 28.35 3.03
N TYR A 273 28.98 27.03 2.88
CA TYR A 273 30.09 26.36 3.60
C TYR A 273 31.46 26.75 3.05
N TRP A 274 31.57 27.13 1.74
CA TRP A 274 32.83 27.57 1.15
C TRP A 274 33.19 29.04 1.49
N GLN A 275 32.23 29.86 1.87
CA GLN A 275 32.46 31.24 2.25
C GLN A 275 32.87 31.44 3.72
N HIS A 276 32.79 30.41 4.56
CA HIS A 276 33.14 30.49 5.99
C HIS A 276 34.36 29.65 6.37
N CYS A 277 35.08 29.08 5.41
CA CYS A 277 36.33 28.35 5.63
C CYS A 277 37.55 29.05 5.02
N TYR A 278 37.54 30.38 4.87
CA TYR A 278 38.75 31.20 4.62
C TYR A 278 38.83 32.33 5.64
#